data_20f972c09675e2e3909275bd7392471f
#
_entry.id   20f972c09675e2e3909275bd7392471f
#
_cell.length_a   1.000
_cell.length_b   1.000
_cell.length_c   1.000
_cell.angle_alpha   90.00
_cell.angle_beta   90.00
_cell.angle_gamma   90.00
#
_symmetry.space_group_name_H-M   'P 1'
#
loop_
_entity.id
_entity.type
_entity.pdbx_description
1 polymer ?
#
loop_
_entity_poly.entity_id
_entity_poly.type
_entity_poly.pdbx_seq_one_letter_code
_entity_poly.pdbx_strand_id
1 'polypeptide(L)'
;MDRSEASVAFFFLAKFYPEDMSEELVQEVTQHLFFLQVKQSILNMGIYCPPEASVLLASYAVQAKYGDYDESTYQPGLLANEDLLPERVINQYKMTREMWEDRIKVWYADHKGMSRDEAEMEYLKIAQDLDMYGVNYFQIFNKKESDLWLGVTNLGLNIYEGDNKLSPKIMFPWSEIRNISFDDKKFIIKTVDKSSNNFTFYSTKLRMNKLILDLCIGNHDLFMRRRKPDPMEVQQMKAQAKEEKLRRQIERSKLAREKQLREEVEREKVALEQRLAQYQEEVRLSPCQYLYWSNFTIEYMRCRDGNNPSDTKGTIYATK
;
A
#
# COMPACT_ATOMS: atom_id res chain seq x y z
N MET A 1 32.16 3.12 -41.01
CA MET A 1 31.39 4.15 -40.29
C MET A 1 30.19 3.41 -39.67
N ASP A 2 30.37 2.85 -38.48
CA ASP A 2 29.29 2.23 -37.74
C ASP A 2 28.32 3.32 -37.25
N ARG A 3 27.13 3.33 -37.83
CA ARG A 3 25.99 4.01 -37.19
C ARG A 3 25.57 3.19 -35.99
N SER A 4 26.06 3.58 -34.81
CA SER A 4 25.46 3.09 -33.57
C SER A 4 23.97 3.46 -33.62
N GLU A 5 23.10 2.48 -33.75
CA GLU A 5 21.67 2.65 -33.59
C GLU A 5 21.42 3.11 -32.15
N ALA A 6 21.25 4.41 -31.96
CA ALA A 6 20.84 4.95 -30.70
C ALA A 6 19.40 4.45 -30.44
N SER A 7 19.25 3.56 -29.47
CA SER A 7 17.92 3.11 -29.04
C SER A 7 17.15 4.30 -28.48
N VAL A 8 15.94 4.55 -29.01
CA VAL A 8 15.05 5.62 -28.53
C VAL A 8 14.09 4.99 -27.53
N ALA A 9 14.13 5.45 -26.27
CA ALA A 9 13.20 5.03 -25.24
C ALA A 9 11.90 5.84 -25.33
N PHE A 10 10.77 5.14 -25.30
CA PHE A 10 9.43 5.73 -25.22
C PHE A 10 8.80 5.36 -23.88
N PHE A 11 8.15 6.34 -23.24
CA PHE A 11 7.42 6.14 -21.99
C PHE A 11 5.92 6.18 -22.28
N PHE A 12 5.20 5.13 -21.87
CA PHE A 12 3.75 5.12 -21.88
C PHE A 12 3.26 5.68 -20.55
N LEU A 13 2.60 6.84 -20.59
CA LEU A 13 2.12 7.56 -19.40
C LEU A 13 0.65 7.91 -19.54
N ALA A 14 -0.10 7.84 -18.45
CA ALA A 14 -1.46 8.34 -18.38
C ALA A 14 -1.44 9.88 -18.51
N LYS A 15 -2.18 10.39 -19.48
CA LYS A 15 -2.31 11.83 -19.75
C LYS A 15 -3.34 12.49 -18.85
N PHE A 16 -4.42 11.78 -18.53
CA PHE A 16 -5.54 12.25 -17.73
C PHE A 16 -5.63 11.49 -16.42
N TYR A 17 -5.95 12.20 -15.36
CA TYR A 17 -6.01 11.65 -14.02
C TYR A 17 -7.45 11.43 -13.59
N PRO A 18 -7.77 10.35 -12.84
CA PRO A 18 -9.09 10.11 -12.27
C PRO A 18 -9.51 11.22 -11.31
N GLU A 19 -10.81 11.41 -11.13
CA GLU A 19 -11.37 12.19 -10.02
C GLU A 19 -11.42 11.35 -8.74
N ASP A 20 -11.79 10.07 -8.87
CA ASP A 20 -11.79 9.08 -7.80
C ASP A 20 -11.05 7.81 -8.27
N MET A 21 -9.92 7.51 -7.62
CA MET A 21 -9.10 6.35 -7.93
C MET A 21 -9.87 5.04 -7.76
N SER A 22 -10.63 4.93 -6.67
CA SER A 22 -11.32 3.70 -6.30
C SER A 22 -12.44 3.34 -7.28
N GLU A 23 -13.08 4.36 -7.87
CA GLU A 23 -14.21 4.18 -8.78
C GLU A 23 -13.78 4.04 -10.24
N GLU A 24 -12.67 4.67 -10.64
CA GLU A 24 -12.25 4.73 -12.05
C GLU A 24 -11.19 3.70 -12.41
N LEU A 25 -10.30 3.32 -11.47
CA LEU A 25 -9.26 2.31 -11.72
C LEU A 25 -9.78 0.90 -11.40
N VAL A 26 -10.58 0.36 -12.32
CA VAL A 26 -11.26 -0.93 -12.13
C VAL A 26 -10.30 -2.12 -12.31
N GLN A 27 -9.37 -2.03 -13.27
CA GLN A 27 -8.46 -3.11 -13.61
C GLN A 27 -7.16 -3.02 -12.82
N GLU A 28 -6.72 -4.11 -12.19
CA GLU A 28 -5.48 -4.17 -11.40
C GLU A 28 -4.23 -3.76 -12.19
N VAL A 29 -4.14 -4.14 -13.47
CA VAL A 29 -3.01 -3.76 -14.33
C VAL A 29 -2.96 -2.25 -14.53
N THR A 30 -4.11 -1.61 -14.77
CA THR A 30 -4.20 -0.15 -14.93
C THR A 30 -3.85 0.54 -13.62
N GLN A 31 -4.38 0.05 -12.50
CA GLN A 31 -4.04 0.55 -11.16
C GLN A 31 -2.54 0.46 -10.90
N HIS A 32 -1.91 -0.69 -11.18
CA HIS A 32 -0.49 -0.89 -10.98
C HIS A 32 0.37 0.08 -11.81
N LEU A 33 0.10 0.21 -13.11
CA LEU A 33 0.83 1.12 -13.98
C LEU A 33 0.66 2.58 -13.53
N PHE A 34 -0.54 2.94 -13.10
CA PHE A 34 -0.82 4.27 -12.58
C PHE A 34 -0.11 4.54 -11.25
N PHE A 35 -0.09 3.55 -10.35
CA PHE A 35 0.69 3.59 -9.11
C PHE A 35 2.17 3.84 -9.39
N LEU A 36 2.77 3.13 -10.34
CA LEU A 36 4.18 3.32 -10.71
C LEU A 36 4.43 4.74 -11.24
N GLN A 37 3.53 5.27 -12.09
CA GLN A 37 3.65 6.64 -12.62
C GLN A 37 3.58 7.68 -11.49
N VAL A 38 2.60 7.57 -10.60
CA VAL A 38 2.42 8.52 -9.48
C VAL A 38 3.59 8.43 -8.51
N LYS A 39 4.02 7.22 -8.14
CA LYS A 39 5.21 6.98 -7.31
C LYS A 39 6.44 7.65 -7.90
N GLN A 40 6.71 7.44 -9.19
CA GLN A 40 7.85 8.05 -9.86
C GLN A 40 7.74 9.58 -9.89
N SER A 41 6.54 10.13 -10.08
CA SER A 41 6.31 11.58 -10.07
C SER A 41 6.57 12.20 -8.70
N ILE A 42 6.25 11.50 -7.60
CA ILE A 42 6.55 11.94 -6.24
C ILE A 42 8.06 11.87 -5.98
N LEU A 43 8.72 10.77 -6.33
CA LEU A 43 10.16 10.59 -6.14
C LEU A 43 10.99 11.62 -6.93
N ASN A 44 10.58 11.94 -8.15
CA ASN A 44 11.21 12.94 -9.02
C ASN A 44 10.80 14.39 -8.69
N MET A 45 10.09 14.60 -7.57
CA MET A 45 9.61 15.91 -7.13
C MET A 45 8.66 16.62 -8.12
N GLY A 46 8.09 15.90 -9.06
CA GLY A 46 7.02 16.39 -9.94
C GLY A 46 5.72 16.64 -9.18
N ILE A 47 5.49 15.88 -8.10
CA ILE A 47 4.43 16.07 -7.12
C ILE A 47 5.09 16.31 -5.76
N TYR A 48 4.85 17.47 -5.16
CA TYR A 48 5.33 17.75 -3.81
C TYR A 48 4.61 16.86 -2.80
N CYS A 49 5.38 16.21 -1.95
CA CYS A 49 4.88 15.38 -0.87
C CYS A 49 5.52 15.81 0.46
N PRO A 50 4.73 16.13 1.50
CA PRO A 50 5.24 16.40 2.83
C PRO A 50 6.00 15.20 3.41
N PRO A 51 6.98 15.41 4.32
CA PRO A 51 7.81 14.33 4.85
C PRO A 51 7.02 13.21 5.52
N GLU A 52 6.00 13.55 6.32
CA GLU A 52 5.15 12.59 7.01
C GLU A 52 4.36 11.73 6.02
N ALA A 53 3.77 12.36 5.01
CA ALA A 53 3.07 11.65 3.94
C ALA A 53 4.04 10.80 3.11
N SER A 54 5.28 11.27 2.88
CA SER A 54 6.30 10.51 2.15
C SER A 54 6.66 9.20 2.86
N VAL A 55 6.79 9.20 4.19
CA VAL A 55 7.07 8.00 4.98
C VAL A 55 5.90 7.02 4.91
N LEU A 56 4.67 7.51 5.03
CA LEU A 56 3.46 6.69 4.92
C LEU A 56 3.32 6.09 3.52
N LEU A 57 3.52 6.88 2.48
CA LEU A 57 3.51 6.39 1.09
C LEU A 57 4.61 5.35 0.85
N ALA A 58 5.81 5.57 1.40
CA ALA A 58 6.90 4.60 1.33
C ALA A 58 6.53 3.26 1.96
N SER A 59 5.84 3.25 3.11
CA SER A 59 5.41 2.01 3.78
C SER A 59 4.40 1.21 2.95
N TYR A 60 3.45 1.87 2.28
CA TYR A 60 2.55 1.20 1.33
C TYR A 60 3.28 0.67 0.10
N ALA A 61 4.27 1.42 -0.42
CA ALA A 61 5.08 0.94 -1.53
C ALA A 61 5.91 -0.29 -1.17
N VAL A 62 6.42 -0.37 0.07
CA VAL A 62 7.11 -1.54 0.62
C VAL A 62 6.15 -2.72 0.75
N GLN A 63 4.96 -2.51 1.34
CA GLN A 63 3.93 -3.55 1.44
C GLN A 63 3.54 -4.11 0.06
N ALA A 64 3.35 -3.23 -0.94
CA ALA A 64 3.04 -3.64 -2.30
C ALA A 64 4.15 -4.47 -2.96
N LYS A 65 5.41 -4.22 -2.63
CA LYS A 65 6.57 -4.88 -3.23
C LYS A 65 6.95 -6.18 -2.52
N TYR A 66 6.96 -6.18 -1.19
CA TYR A 66 7.50 -7.26 -0.37
C TYR A 66 6.42 -8.10 0.34
N GLY A 67 5.16 -7.62 0.39
CA GLY A 67 4.09 -8.25 1.17
C GLY A 67 4.21 -7.95 2.66
N ASP A 68 3.68 -8.87 3.50
CA ASP A 68 3.60 -8.65 4.95
C ASP A 68 4.97 -8.56 5.62
N TYR A 69 5.08 -7.60 6.56
CA TYR A 69 6.23 -7.52 7.44
C TYR A 69 6.33 -8.75 8.35
N ASP A 70 7.50 -9.37 8.36
CA ASP A 70 7.84 -10.46 9.25
C ASP A 70 9.19 -10.17 9.94
N GLU A 71 9.15 -9.98 11.25
CA GLU A 71 10.33 -9.65 12.05
C GLU A 71 11.41 -10.74 11.98
N SER A 72 11.02 -11.99 11.78
CA SER A 72 11.95 -13.13 11.72
C SER A 72 12.78 -13.18 10.44
N THR A 73 12.24 -12.64 9.34
CA THR A 73 12.87 -12.66 8.01
C THR A 73 13.40 -11.29 7.59
N TYR A 74 13.01 -10.23 8.30
CA TYR A 74 13.40 -8.87 7.98
C TYR A 74 14.89 -8.65 8.25
N GLN A 75 15.61 -8.23 7.21
CA GLN A 75 17.02 -7.88 7.33
C GLN A 75 17.19 -6.35 7.38
N PRO A 76 17.80 -5.78 8.43
CA PRO A 76 18.14 -4.37 8.47
C PRO A 76 18.97 -3.95 7.25
N GLY A 77 18.63 -2.82 6.64
CA GLY A 77 19.25 -2.36 5.40
C GLY A 77 18.54 -2.82 4.11
N LEU A 78 17.48 -3.64 4.20
CA LEU A 78 16.69 -4.07 3.05
C LEU A 78 16.11 -2.88 2.29
N LEU A 79 15.65 -1.87 3.02
CA LEU A 79 15.02 -0.68 2.43
C LEU A 79 16.04 0.42 2.09
N ALA A 80 17.28 0.33 2.57
CA ALA A 80 18.29 1.36 2.38
C ALA A 80 18.72 1.56 0.91
N ASN A 81 18.52 0.54 0.07
CA ASN A 81 18.86 0.56 -1.35
C ASN A 81 17.63 0.83 -2.26
N GLU A 82 16.46 1.03 -1.66
CA GLU A 82 15.23 1.28 -2.39
C GLU A 82 14.97 2.79 -2.53
N ASP A 83 14.50 3.20 -3.70
CA ASP A 83 14.01 4.57 -3.93
C ASP A 83 12.60 4.71 -3.34
N LEU A 84 12.52 5.08 -2.08
CA LEU A 84 11.27 5.17 -1.34
C LEU A 84 10.87 6.60 -0.99
N LEU A 85 11.85 7.49 -0.82
CA LEU A 85 11.63 8.87 -0.38
C LEU A 85 12.18 9.88 -1.40
N PRO A 86 11.48 11.00 -1.63
CA PRO A 86 11.99 12.07 -2.47
C PRO A 86 13.31 12.63 -1.91
N GLU A 87 14.26 12.95 -2.80
CA GLU A 87 15.57 13.48 -2.42
C GLU A 87 15.46 14.75 -1.54
N ARG A 88 14.47 15.60 -1.81
CA ARG A 88 14.20 16.78 -1.00
C ARG A 88 13.91 16.44 0.45
N VAL A 89 13.13 15.38 0.70
CA VAL A 89 12.78 14.93 2.05
C VAL A 89 14.02 14.43 2.77
N ILE A 90 14.85 13.63 2.09
CA ILE A 90 16.12 13.13 2.64
C ILE A 90 17.05 14.29 3.01
N ASN A 91 17.19 15.28 2.11
CA ASN A 91 18.09 16.40 2.30
C ASN A 91 17.60 17.43 3.33
N GLN A 92 16.28 17.50 3.57
CA GLN A 92 15.69 18.44 4.55
C GLN A 92 16.01 18.04 5.99
N TYR A 93 16.17 16.76 6.26
CA TYR A 93 16.39 16.21 7.58
C TYR A 93 17.79 15.56 7.67
N LYS A 94 18.51 15.86 8.73
CA LYS A 94 19.82 15.23 9.03
C LYS A 94 19.62 13.81 9.60
N MET A 95 18.99 12.95 8.82
CA MET A 95 18.72 11.57 9.22
C MET A 95 19.53 10.61 8.33
N THR A 96 20.02 9.53 8.94
CA THR A 96 20.66 8.45 8.20
C THR A 96 19.64 7.59 7.46
N ARG A 97 20.09 6.76 6.51
CA ARG A 97 19.19 5.85 5.79
C ARG A 97 18.52 4.86 6.73
N GLU A 98 19.24 4.39 7.73
CA GLU A 98 18.72 3.48 8.77
C GLU A 98 17.61 4.13 9.60
N MET A 99 17.76 5.41 9.96
CA MET A 99 16.72 6.14 10.69
C MET A 99 15.43 6.31 9.85
N TRP A 100 15.56 6.49 8.53
CA TRP A 100 14.42 6.53 7.63
C TRP A 100 13.77 5.14 7.51
N GLU A 101 14.58 4.09 7.39
CA GLU A 101 14.12 2.71 7.37
C GLU A 101 13.31 2.36 8.61
N ASP A 102 13.79 2.71 9.80
CA ASP A 102 13.07 2.48 11.06
C ASP A 102 11.71 3.18 11.08
N ARG A 103 11.61 4.40 10.57
CA ARG A 103 10.34 5.12 10.49
C ARG A 103 9.37 4.45 9.52
N ILE A 104 9.85 4.04 8.35
CA ILE A 104 9.02 3.33 7.36
C ILE A 104 8.57 1.99 7.93
N LYS A 105 9.45 1.26 8.62
CA LYS A 105 9.19 -0.05 9.24
C LYS A 105 8.02 -0.01 10.21
N VAL A 106 7.88 1.04 11.02
CA VAL A 106 6.76 1.19 11.97
C VAL A 106 5.41 1.14 11.23
N TRP A 107 5.24 1.94 10.18
CA TRP A 107 4.03 1.94 9.37
C TRP A 107 3.87 0.66 8.54
N TYR A 108 4.97 0.11 8.03
CA TYR A 108 4.95 -1.12 7.25
C TYR A 108 4.42 -2.30 8.06
N ALA A 109 4.79 -2.40 9.34
CA ALA A 109 4.29 -3.47 10.22
C ALA A 109 2.76 -3.40 10.44
N ASP A 110 2.17 -2.20 10.41
CA ASP A 110 0.73 -1.99 10.57
C ASP A 110 -0.08 -2.42 9.34
N HIS A 111 0.55 -2.58 8.18
CA HIS A 111 -0.14 -2.98 6.93
C HIS A 111 -0.30 -4.49 6.77
N LYS A 112 -0.01 -5.28 7.80
CA LYS A 112 -0.06 -6.75 7.76
C LYS A 112 -1.43 -7.26 7.29
N GLY A 113 -1.42 -8.18 6.33
CA GLY A 113 -2.60 -8.78 5.71
C GLY A 113 -3.12 -8.02 4.49
N MET A 114 -2.55 -6.86 4.18
CA MET A 114 -2.91 -6.07 3.01
C MET A 114 -2.26 -6.67 1.75
N SER A 115 -3.05 -6.89 0.71
CA SER A 115 -2.53 -7.35 -0.57
C SER A 115 -1.83 -6.24 -1.34
N ARG A 116 -1.11 -6.61 -2.40
CA ARG A 116 -0.44 -5.67 -3.29
C ARG A 116 -1.37 -4.61 -3.85
N ASP A 117 -2.50 -5.04 -4.42
CA ASP A 117 -3.50 -4.16 -5.02
C ASP A 117 -4.17 -3.23 -3.99
N GLU A 118 -4.39 -3.72 -2.77
CA GLU A 118 -4.90 -2.90 -1.67
C GLU A 118 -3.88 -1.85 -1.23
N ALA A 119 -2.61 -2.21 -1.09
CA ALA A 119 -1.54 -1.29 -0.72
C ALA A 119 -1.30 -0.22 -1.80
N GLU A 120 -1.29 -0.61 -3.09
CA GLU A 120 -1.20 0.33 -4.21
C GLU A 120 -2.38 1.30 -4.25
N MET A 121 -3.60 0.82 -3.96
CA MET A 121 -4.80 1.68 -3.92
C MET A 121 -4.75 2.68 -2.75
N GLU A 122 -4.33 2.24 -1.55
CA GLU A 122 -4.18 3.16 -0.41
C GLU A 122 -3.08 4.20 -0.68
N TYR A 123 -1.97 3.80 -1.29
CA TYR A 123 -0.97 4.75 -1.79
C TYR A 123 -1.59 5.80 -2.71
N LEU A 124 -2.37 5.38 -3.70
CA LEU A 124 -2.98 6.27 -4.69
C LEU A 124 -4.02 7.21 -4.06
N LYS A 125 -4.81 6.74 -3.10
CA LYS A 125 -5.77 7.59 -2.36
C LYS A 125 -5.08 8.72 -1.60
N ILE A 126 -3.97 8.42 -0.92
CA ILE A 126 -3.19 9.44 -0.22
C ILE A 126 -2.53 10.40 -1.21
N ALA A 127 -1.98 9.87 -2.30
CA ALA A 127 -1.36 10.69 -3.34
C ALA A 127 -2.35 11.62 -4.05
N GLN A 128 -3.62 11.21 -4.18
CA GLN A 128 -4.70 12.02 -4.77
C GLN A 128 -4.95 13.32 -3.98
N ASP A 129 -4.71 13.32 -2.68
CA ASP A 129 -4.92 14.49 -1.81
C ASP A 129 -3.73 15.47 -1.83
N LEU A 130 -2.65 15.17 -2.55
CA LEU A 130 -1.51 16.07 -2.69
C LEU A 130 -1.82 17.23 -3.65
N ASP A 131 -1.46 18.45 -3.26
CA ASP A 131 -1.79 19.68 -3.98
C ASP A 131 -1.40 19.69 -5.46
N MET A 132 -0.28 19.04 -5.81
CA MET A 132 0.23 18.98 -7.18
C MET A 132 -0.22 17.75 -7.96
N TYR A 133 -1.02 16.87 -7.36
CA TYR A 133 -1.48 15.65 -8.01
C TYR A 133 -2.35 15.97 -9.22
N GLY A 134 -2.02 15.37 -10.37
CA GLY A 134 -2.79 15.51 -11.61
C GLY A 134 -2.78 16.90 -12.25
N VAL A 135 -1.93 17.81 -11.76
CA VAL A 135 -1.83 19.17 -12.31
C VAL A 135 -0.78 19.25 -13.41
N ASN A 136 -1.19 19.65 -14.61
CA ASN A 136 -0.29 19.97 -15.70
C ASN A 136 0.02 21.46 -15.67
N TYR A 137 1.26 21.83 -15.32
CA TYR A 137 1.69 23.23 -15.18
C TYR A 137 2.24 23.78 -16.48
N PHE A 138 1.79 25.01 -16.85
CA PHE A 138 2.27 25.79 -17.99
C PHE A 138 2.63 27.19 -17.54
N GLN A 139 3.83 27.65 -17.92
CA GLN A 139 4.20 29.04 -17.70
C GLN A 139 3.42 29.94 -18.63
N ILE A 140 2.77 30.94 -18.08
CA ILE A 140 1.96 31.95 -18.79
C ILE A 140 2.28 33.35 -18.28
N PHE A 141 1.81 34.37 -18.99
CA PHE A 141 2.02 35.77 -18.64
C PHE A 141 0.69 36.51 -18.64
N ASN A 142 0.54 37.46 -17.73
CA ASN A 142 -0.57 38.38 -17.78
C ASN A 142 -0.30 39.55 -18.74
N LYS A 143 -1.27 40.48 -18.88
CA LYS A 143 -1.11 41.70 -19.71
C LYS A 143 0.03 42.62 -19.25
N LYS A 144 0.49 42.48 -18.00
CA LYS A 144 1.59 43.24 -17.41
C LYS A 144 2.92 42.48 -17.47
N GLU A 145 2.98 41.42 -18.27
CA GLU A 145 4.16 40.54 -18.43
C GLU A 145 4.65 39.89 -17.11
N SER A 146 3.77 39.81 -16.11
CA SER A 146 4.11 39.08 -14.88
C SER A 146 3.99 37.57 -15.11
N ASP A 147 4.97 36.81 -14.59
CA ASP A 147 5.01 35.36 -14.65
C ASP A 147 3.91 34.77 -13.79
N LEU A 148 3.18 33.84 -14.37
CA LEU A 148 2.13 33.04 -13.72
C LEU A 148 2.27 31.60 -14.16
N TRP A 149 1.64 30.68 -13.41
CA TRP A 149 1.48 29.31 -13.83
C TRP A 149 -0.01 28.99 -14.04
N LEU A 150 -0.31 28.38 -15.17
CA LEU A 150 -1.60 27.74 -15.42
C LEU A 150 -1.50 26.28 -15.08
N GLY A 151 -2.33 25.79 -14.18
CA GLY A 151 -2.53 24.37 -13.91
C GLY A 151 -3.79 23.87 -14.59
N VAL A 152 -3.66 22.86 -15.43
CA VAL A 152 -4.81 22.14 -16.02
C VAL A 152 -5.02 20.87 -15.24
N THR A 153 -6.22 20.70 -14.67
CA THR A 153 -6.58 19.57 -13.79
C THR A 153 -7.83 18.85 -14.28
N ASN A 154 -8.13 17.71 -13.69
CA ASN A 154 -9.39 16.99 -13.89
C ASN A 154 -10.64 17.79 -13.45
N LEU A 155 -10.50 18.74 -12.51
CA LEU A 155 -11.61 19.54 -11.96
C LEU A 155 -11.77 20.92 -12.62
N GLY A 156 -10.72 21.43 -13.27
CA GLY A 156 -10.75 22.77 -13.86
C GLY A 156 -9.37 23.34 -14.15
N LEU A 157 -9.33 24.65 -14.23
CA LEU A 157 -8.13 25.45 -14.47
C LEU A 157 -7.76 26.24 -13.22
N ASN A 158 -6.50 26.17 -12.83
CA ASN A 158 -5.95 26.87 -11.68
C ASN A 158 -4.88 27.86 -12.11
N ILE A 159 -4.86 29.03 -11.48
CA ILE A 159 -3.83 30.06 -11.71
C ILE A 159 -3.02 30.20 -10.44
N TYR A 160 -1.70 30.11 -10.59
CA TYR A 160 -0.74 30.24 -9.49
C TYR A 160 0.18 31.44 -9.75
N GLU A 161 0.61 32.10 -8.69
CA GLU A 161 1.53 33.24 -8.76
C GLU A 161 2.93 32.91 -8.26
N GLY A 162 3.93 33.46 -8.93
CA GLY A 162 5.33 33.32 -8.56
C GLY A 162 5.78 31.86 -8.57
N ASP A 163 6.56 31.48 -7.56
CA ASP A 163 7.08 30.12 -7.40
C ASP A 163 6.17 29.18 -6.60
N ASN A 164 5.01 29.69 -6.14
CA ASN A 164 4.06 28.89 -5.36
C ASN A 164 3.13 28.10 -6.29
N LYS A 165 3.44 26.80 -6.47
CA LYS A 165 2.61 25.84 -7.21
C LYS A 165 1.69 25.00 -6.33
N LEU A 166 1.71 25.21 -5.02
CA LEU A 166 0.91 24.42 -4.07
C LEU A 166 -0.50 25.01 -3.89
N SER A 167 -0.59 26.34 -3.77
CA SER A 167 -1.86 26.99 -3.52
C SER A 167 -2.26 27.89 -4.71
N PRO A 168 -3.33 27.54 -5.44
CA PRO A 168 -3.80 28.37 -6.54
C PRO A 168 -4.41 29.68 -6.02
N LYS A 169 -4.13 30.80 -6.71
CA LYS A 169 -4.74 32.09 -6.41
C LYS A 169 -6.15 32.20 -6.96
N ILE A 170 -6.39 31.63 -8.14
CA ILE A 170 -7.69 31.65 -8.81
C ILE A 170 -7.96 30.23 -9.30
N MET A 171 -9.19 29.77 -9.11
CA MET A 171 -9.67 28.50 -9.62
C MET A 171 -10.85 28.72 -10.54
N PHE A 172 -10.89 28.01 -11.63
CA PHE A 172 -12.00 27.97 -12.59
C PHE A 172 -12.46 26.51 -12.72
N PRO A 173 -13.46 26.07 -11.94
CA PRO A 173 -14.07 24.75 -12.11
C PRO A 173 -14.65 24.59 -13.53
N TRP A 174 -14.61 23.38 -14.09
CA TRP A 174 -15.18 23.15 -15.44
C TRP A 174 -16.64 23.55 -15.53
N SER A 175 -17.41 23.44 -14.47
CA SER A 175 -18.82 23.88 -14.41
C SER A 175 -19.01 25.40 -14.57
N GLU A 176 -17.99 26.20 -14.26
CA GLU A 176 -18.00 27.66 -14.34
C GLU A 176 -17.38 28.20 -15.62
N ILE A 177 -16.75 27.36 -16.41
CA ILE A 177 -16.13 27.74 -17.68
C ILE A 177 -17.16 27.59 -18.80
N ARG A 178 -17.51 28.71 -19.43
CA ARG A 178 -18.42 28.73 -20.58
C ARG A 178 -17.70 28.45 -21.88
N ASN A 179 -16.51 29.06 -22.09
CA ASN A 179 -15.71 28.90 -23.30
C ASN A 179 -14.25 29.20 -23.06
N ILE A 180 -13.40 28.47 -23.76
CA ILE A 180 -11.97 28.70 -23.85
C ILE A 180 -11.62 28.93 -25.30
N SER A 181 -10.90 30.01 -25.56
CA SER A 181 -10.46 30.37 -26.92
C SER A 181 -9.02 30.87 -26.91
N PHE A 182 -8.29 30.66 -27.99
CA PHE A 182 -6.98 31.22 -28.18
C PHE A 182 -6.85 31.89 -29.56
N ASP A 183 -6.04 32.92 -29.62
CA ASP A 183 -5.68 33.63 -30.81
C ASP A 183 -4.19 33.90 -30.74
N ASP A 184 -3.41 33.24 -31.62
CA ASP A 184 -1.95 33.19 -31.59
C ASP A 184 -1.41 32.85 -30.19
N LYS A 185 -0.82 33.79 -29.49
CA LYS A 185 -0.25 33.62 -28.13
C LYS A 185 -1.23 33.99 -27.02
N LYS A 186 -2.36 34.57 -27.35
CA LYS A 186 -3.37 35.03 -26.39
C LYS A 186 -4.39 33.95 -26.13
N PHE A 187 -4.61 33.65 -24.86
CA PHE A 187 -5.58 32.67 -24.38
C PHE A 187 -6.64 33.35 -23.52
N ILE A 188 -7.91 33.00 -23.70
CA ILE A 188 -9.03 33.66 -23.04
C ILE A 188 -9.92 32.60 -22.42
N ILE A 189 -10.13 32.68 -21.10
CA ILE A 189 -11.12 31.90 -20.36
C ILE A 189 -12.35 32.80 -20.14
N LYS A 190 -13.52 32.34 -20.60
CA LYS A 190 -14.80 32.99 -20.38
C LYS A 190 -15.63 32.20 -19.39
N THR A 191 -16.05 32.84 -18.32
CA THR A 191 -16.89 32.24 -17.31
C THR A 191 -18.37 32.21 -17.72
N VAL A 192 -19.14 31.35 -17.06
CA VAL A 192 -20.60 31.26 -17.22
C VAL A 192 -21.26 32.55 -16.71
N ASP A 193 -20.75 33.08 -15.60
CA ASP A 193 -21.20 34.37 -15.07
C ASP A 193 -20.74 35.51 -15.99
N LYS A 194 -21.73 36.18 -16.59
CA LYS A 194 -21.49 37.31 -17.52
C LYS A 194 -21.03 38.57 -16.81
N SER A 195 -21.20 38.67 -15.50
CA SER A 195 -20.72 39.82 -14.71
C SER A 195 -19.23 39.74 -14.42
N SER A 196 -18.67 38.53 -14.45
CA SER A 196 -17.26 38.28 -14.22
C SER A 196 -16.42 38.64 -15.44
N ASN A 197 -15.26 39.29 -15.20
CA ASN A 197 -14.33 39.61 -16.25
C ASN A 197 -13.69 38.37 -16.86
N ASN A 198 -13.54 38.34 -18.19
CA ASN A 198 -12.80 37.31 -18.88
C ASN A 198 -11.34 37.27 -18.39
N PHE A 199 -10.83 36.11 -18.07
CA PHE A 199 -9.44 35.95 -17.75
C PHE A 199 -8.62 35.78 -19.03
N THR A 200 -7.61 36.63 -19.21
CA THR A 200 -6.75 36.62 -20.40
C THR A 200 -5.29 36.46 -20.00
N PHE A 201 -4.62 35.51 -20.62
CA PHE A 201 -3.18 35.32 -20.46
C PHE A 201 -2.49 35.09 -21.81
N TYR A 202 -1.18 35.08 -21.78
CA TYR A 202 -0.33 34.92 -22.96
C TYR A 202 0.66 33.77 -22.72
N SER A 203 0.94 33.01 -23.77
CA SER A 203 1.96 31.96 -23.73
C SER A 203 3.16 32.33 -24.58
N THR A 204 4.28 31.68 -24.32
CA THR A 204 5.52 31.93 -25.07
C THR A 204 5.48 31.43 -26.52
N LYS A 205 4.76 30.32 -26.76
CA LYS A 205 4.75 29.60 -28.05
C LYS A 205 3.36 29.09 -28.39
N LEU A 206 2.96 29.22 -29.66
CA LEU A 206 1.70 28.70 -30.21
C LEU A 206 1.51 27.20 -29.92
N ARG A 207 2.58 26.42 -29.98
CA ARG A 207 2.53 24.97 -29.64
C ARG A 207 2.02 24.72 -28.22
N MET A 208 2.37 25.59 -27.27
CA MET A 208 1.90 25.48 -25.88
C MET A 208 0.40 25.71 -25.78
N ASN A 209 -0.16 26.70 -26.51
CA ASN A 209 -1.60 26.95 -26.53
C ASN A 209 -2.39 25.75 -27.08
N LYS A 210 -1.87 25.11 -28.14
CA LYS A 210 -2.48 23.90 -28.70
C LYS A 210 -2.49 22.76 -27.67
N LEU A 211 -1.38 22.57 -26.94
CA LEU A 211 -1.27 21.54 -25.90
C LEU A 211 -2.20 21.84 -24.73
N ILE A 212 -2.25 23.09 -24.27
CA ILE A 212 -3.17 23.53 -23.20
C ILE A 212 -4.62 23.26 -23.61
N LEU A 213 -5.00 23.66 -24.83
CA LEU A 213 -6.36 23.47 -25.34
C LEU A 213 -6.71 21.98 -25.44
N ASP A 214 -5.82 21.14 -25.95
CA ASP A 214 -6.01 19.71 -26.06
C ASP A 214 -6.23 19.04 -24.69
N LEU A 215 -5.45 19.47 -23.69
CA LEU A 215 -5.64 19.03 -22.31
C LEU A 215 -6.96 19.54 -21.71
N CYS A 216 -7.34 20.79 -21.99
CA CYS A 216 -8.61 21.34 -21.52
C CYS A 216 -9.81 20.60 -22.12
N ILE A 217 -9.80 20.31 -23.42
CA ILE A 217 -10.87 19.56 -24.08
C ILE A 217 -10.99 18.17 -23.49
N GLY A 218 -9.88 17.43 -23.37
CA GLY A 218 -9.90 16.07 -22.85
C GLY A 218 -10.34 15.98 -21.39
N ASN A 219 -9.84 16.87 -20.52
CA ASN A 219 -10.26 16.92 -19.12
C ASN A 219 -11.74 17.32 -18.98
N HIS A 220 -12.21 18.32 -19.75
CA HIS A 220 -13.61 18.72 -19.75
C HIS A 220 -14.54 17.60 -20.25
N ASP A 221 -14.17 16.89 -21.30
CA ASP A 221 -14.95 15.77 -21.83
C ASP A 221 -15.05 14.63 -20.79
N LEU A 222 -13.95 14.32 -20.10
CA LEU A 222 -13.96 13.35 -19.00
C LEU A 222 -14.82 13.84 -17.83
N PHE A 223 -14.68 15.12 -17.45
CA PHE A 223 -15.51 15.72 -16.40
C PHE A 223 -17.01 15.60 -16.70
N MET A 224 -17.42 15.91 -17.94
CA MET A 224 -18.81 15.78 -18.38
C MET A 224 -19.28 14.31 -18.47
N ARG A 225 -18.39 13.42 -18.85
CA ARG A 225 -18.69 11.98 -18.93
C ARG A 225 -18.91 11.36 -17.56
N ARG A 226 -18.07 11.69 -16.57
CA ARG A 226 -18.18 11.23 -15.18
C ARG A 226 -19.50 11.59 -14.50
N ARG A 227 -20.19 12.64 -15.00
CA ARG A 227 -21.49 13.11 -14.49
C ARG A 227 -22.70 12.48 -15.19
N LYS A 228 -22.44 11.58 -16.12
CA LYS A 228 -23.45 10.75 -16.76
C LYS A 228 -23.38 9.34 -16.17
N PRO A 229 -24.52 8.60 -16.13
CA PRO A 229 -24.49 7.20 -15.72
C PRO A 229 -23.56 6.39 -16.63
N ASP A 230 -22.82 5.47 -16.02
CA ASP A 230 -21.93 4.58 -16.76
C ASP A 230 -22.70 3.77 -17.81
N PRO A 231 -22.15 3.52 -19.00
CA PRO A 231 -22.68 2.56 -19.95
C PRO A 231 -22.82 1.16 -19.33
N MET A 232 -23.74 0.36 -19.80
CA MET A 232 -24.03 -0.97 -19.26
C MET A 232 -22.76 -1.87 -19.20
N GLU A 233 -21.91 -1.78 -20.21
CA GLU A 233 -20.64 -2.53 -20.28
C GLU A 233 -19.69 -2.14 -19.12
N VAL A 234 -19.59 -0.85 -18.81
CA VAL A 234 -18.75 -0.35 -17.70
C VAL A 234 -19.34 -0.78 -16.36
N GLN A 235 -20.67 -0.72 -16.21
CA GLN A 235 -21.36 -1.19 -15.00
C GLN A 235 -21.11 -2.69 -14.77
N GLN A 236 -21.20 -3.51 -15.81
CA GLN A 236 -20.91 -4.94 -15.74
C GLN A 236 -19.45 -5.20 -15.39
N MET A 237 -18.51 -4.49 -16.01
CA MET A 237 -17.09 -4.60 -15.69
C MET A 237 -16.79 -4.25 -14.22
N LYS A 238 -17.38 -3.15 -13.71
CA LYS A 238 -17.26 -2.76 -12.30
C LYS A 238 -17.86 -3.82 -11.36
N ALA A 239 -19.02 -4.38 -11.71
CA ALA A 239 -19.66 -5.43 -10.92
C ALA A 239 -18.81 -6.70 -10.86
N GLN A 240 -18.30 -7.16 -11.99
CA GLN A 240 -17.41 -8.33 -12.06
C GLN A 240 -16.12 -8.12 -11.26
N ALA A 241 -15.50 -6.95 -11.36
CA ALA A 241 -14.30 -6.64 -10.61
C ALA A 241 -14.55 -6.63 -9.08
N LYS A 242 -15.69 -6.08 -8.64
CA LYS A 242 -16.10 -6.12 -7.23
C LYS A 242 -16.33 -7.54 -6.72
N GLU A 243 -17.01 -8.37 -7.51
CA GLU A 243 -17.26 -9.77 -7.17
C GLU A 243 -15.95 -10.57 -7.09
N GLU A 244 -15.06 -10.40 -8.05
CA GLU A 244 -13.76 -11.06 -8.06
C GLU A 244 -12.90 -10.64 -6.86
N LYS A 245 -12.86 -9.35 -6.53
CA LYS A 245 -12.15 -8.83 -5.36
C LYS A 245 -12.70 -9.43 -4.05
N LEU A 246 -14.03 -9.48 -3.91
CA LEU A 246 -14.68 -10.09 -2.74
C LEU A 246 -14.36 -11.60 -2.64
N ARG A 247 -14.41 -12.32 -3.75
CA ARG A 247 -14.06 -13.75 -3.79
C ARG A 247 -12.62 -13.98 -3.31
N ARG A 248 -11.66 -13.20 -3.84
CA ARG A 248 -10.25 -13.28 -3.42
C ARG A 248 -10.06 -12.95 -1.94
N GLN A 249 -10.81 -11.98 -1.42
CA GLN A 249 -10.75 -11.62 0.00
C GLN A 249 -11.26 -12.74 0.88
N ILE A 250 -12.38 -13.39 0.53
CA ILE A 250 -12.93 -14.55 1.24
C ILE A 250 -11.93 -15.71 1.22
N GLU A 251 -11.34 -15.99 0.07
CA GLU A 251 -10.36 -17.06 -0.09
C GLU A 251 -9.10 -16.83 0.75
N ARG A 252 -8.57 -15.60 0.77
CA ARG A 252 -7.45 -15.21 1.64
C ARG A 252 -7.79 -15.35 3.11
N SER A 253 -8.99 -14.92 3.52
CA SER A 253 -9.44 -15.05 4.91
C SER A 253 -9.56 -16.51 5.35
N LYS A 254 -10.04 -17.40 4.47
CA LYS A 254 -10.10 -18.84 4.72
C LYS A 254 -8.70 -19.43 4.87
N LEU A 255 -7.78 -19.08 3.97
CA LEU A 255 -6.40 -19.56 4.01
C LEU A 255 -5.66 -19.08 5.26
N ALA A 256 -5.84 -17.82 5.64
CA ALA A 256 -5.26 -17.26 6.87
C ALA A 256 -5.75 -17.98 8.11
N ARG A 257 -7.07 -18.27 8.18
CA ARG A 257 -7.67 -19.03 9.29
C ARG A 257 -7.13 -20.47 9.35
N GLU A 258 -7.02 -21.13 8.20
CA GLU A 258 -6.47 -22.48 8.14
C GLU A 258 -5.01 -22.52 8.59
N LYS A 259 -4.22 -21.52 8.18
CA LYS A 259 -2.82 -21.38 8.62
C LYS A 259 -2.73 -21.19 10.13
N GLN A 260 -3.57 -20.34 10.72
CA GLN A 260 -3.61 -20.14 12.17
C GLN A 260 -3.95 -21.43 12.92
N LEU A 261 -4.96 -22.17 12.45
CA LEU A 261 -5.32 -23.45 13.05
C LEU A 261 -4.19 -24.48 12.98
N ARG A 262 -3.48 -24.55 11.85
CA ARG A 262 -2.31 -25.44 11.71
C ARG A 262 -1.19 -25.06 12.67
N GLU A 263 -0.90 -23.76 12.81
CA GLU A 263 0.12 -23.26 13.73
C GLU A 263 -0.27 -23.51 15.21
N GLU A 264 -1.55 -23.44 15.54
CA GLU A 264 -2.07 -23.76 16.88
C GLU A 264 -1.91 -25.25 17.19
N VAL A 265 -2.33 -26.13 16.28
CA VAL A 265 -2.17 -27.58 16.42
C VAL A 265 -0.69 -27.97 16.53
N GLU A 266 0.20 -27.37 15.74
CA GLU A 266 1.62 -27.66 15.84
C GLU A 266 2.23 -27.19 17.17
N ARG A 267 1.79 -26.03 17.69
CA ARG A 267 2.19 -25.56 19.03
C ARG A 267 1.72 -26.52 20.14
N GLU A 268 0.47 -27.00 20.06
CA GLU A 268 -0.04 -28.00 21.02
C GLU A 268 0.72 -29.32 20.94
N LYS A 269 1.03 -29.77 19.72
CA LYS A 269 1.82 -31.00 19.51
C LYS A 269 3.20 -30.85 20.12
N VAL A 270 3.93 -29.77 19.87
CA VAL A 270 5.25 -29.53 20.47
C VAL A 270 5.16 -29.46 22.00
N ALA A 271 4.12 -28.82 22.54
CA ALA A 271 3.93 -28.75 23.98
C ALA A 271 3.67 -30.14 24.60
N LEU A 272 2.90 -31.00 23.90
CA LEU A 272 2.66 -32.39 24.33
C LEU A 272 3.92 -33.26 24.25
N GLU A 273 4.71 -33.10 23.17
CA GLU A 273 6.00 -33.79 23.02
C GLU A 273 6.99 -33.41 24.13
N GLN A 274 7.05 -32.12 24.48
CA GLN A 274 7.87 -31.64 25.60
C GLN A 274 7.43 -32.25 26.95
N ARG A 275 6.11 -32.28 27.20
CA ARG A 275 5.57 -32.95 28.42
C ARG A 275 5.88 -34.45 28.45
N LEU A 276 5.73 -35.12 27.32
CA LEU A 276 6.06 -36.54 27.20
C LEU A 276 7.55 -36.79 27.50
N ALA A 277 8.44 -35.97 26.96
CA ALA A 277 9.86 -36.05 27.24
C ALA A 277 10.18 -35.81 28.72
N GLN A 278 9.52 -34.85 29.38
CA GLN A 278 9.64 -34.63 30.82
C GLN A 278 9.23 -35.84 31.64
N TYR A 279 8.05 -36.42 31.33
CA TYR A 279 7.60 -37.64 32.02
C TYR A 279 8.54 -38.83 31.81
N GLN A 280 9.07 -39.00 30.59
CA GLN A 280 10.06 -40.05 30.32
C GLN A 280 11.35 -39.87 31.13
N GLU A 281 11.80 -38.65 31.31
CA GLU A 281 12.97 -38.35 32.12
C GLU A 281 12.71 -38.52 33.61
N GLU A 282 11.53 -38.13 34.11
CA GLU A 282 11.11 -38.38 35.49
C GLU A 282 11.04 -39.90 35.81
N VAL A 283 10.51 -40.69 34.87
CA VAL A 283 10.48 -42.16 35.01
C VAL A 283 11.90 -42.74 34.97
N ARG A 284 12.79 -42.20 34.11
CA ARG A 284 14.17 -42.63 34.03
C ARG A 284 14.97 -42.32 35.30
N LEU A 285 14.71 -41.15 35.92
CA LEU A 285 15.39 -40.71 37.15
C LEU A 285 14.79 -41.32 38.41
N SER A 286 13.69 -42.11 38.33
CA SER A 286 13.04 -42.78 39.42
C SER A 286 13.28 -44.33 39.47
N PRO A 287 14.51 -44.81 39.29
CA PRO A 287 14.79 -46.25 39.42
C PRO A 287 14.72 -46.75 40.86
N CYS A 288 14.83 -45.88 41.87
CA CYS A 288 14.91 -46.25 43.27
C CYS A 288 13.58 -46.73 43.89
N GLN A 289 12.42 -46.28 43.40
CA GLN A 289 11.14 -46.71 43.99
C GLN A 289 10.75 -48.13 43.57
N TYR A 290 11.04 -48.54 42.35
CA TYR A 290 10.77 -49.92 41.91
C TYR A 290 11.70 -50.95 42.56
N LEU A 291 12.94 -50.59 42.82
CA LEU A 291 13.87 -51.45 43.55
C LEU A 291 13.50 -51.57 45.01
N TYR A 292 12.91 -50.57 45.62
CA TYR A 292 12.41 -50.63 47.02
C TYR A 292 11.24 -51.60 47.15
N TRP A 293 10.29 -51.59 46.24
CA TRP A 293 9.17 -52.53 46.22
C TRP A 293 9.57 -53.95 45.84
N SER A 294 10.48 -54.14 44.90
CA SER A 294 11.00 -55.44 44.51
C SER A 294 11.83 -56.07 45.65
N ASN A 295 12.64 -55.28 46.34
CA ASN A 295 13.38 -55.76 47.52
C ASN A 295 12.47 -56.06 48.69
N PHE A 296 11.43 -55.26 48.92
CA PHE A 296 10.43 -55.53 49.98
C PHE A 296 9.60 -56.81 49.70
N THR A 297 9.26 -57.05 48.44
CA THR A 297 8.55 -58.29 48.05
C THR A 297 9.45 -59.51 48.17
N ILE A 298 10.74 -59.42 47.88
CA ILE A 298 11.72 -60.48 48.01
C ILE A 298 12.01 -60.74 49.47
N GLU A 299 12.09 -59.74 50.33
CA GLU A 299 12.26 -59.93 51.81
C GLU A 299 11.02 -60.50 52.47
N TYR A 300 9.84 -60.09 52.00
CA TYR A 300 8.56 -60.65 52.45
C TYR A 300 8.36 -62.16 52.06
N MET A 301 8.82 -62.55 50.92
CA MET A 301 8.86 -63.92 50.46
C MET A 301 9.91 -64.78 51.24
N ARG A 302 11.08 -64.18 51.55
CA ARG A 302 12.12 -64.86 52.33
C ARG A 302 11.72 -65.09 53.77
N CYS A 303 10.92 -64.26 54.39
CA CYS A 303 10.35 -64.44 55.71
C CYS A 303 9.24 -65.46 55.71
N ARG A 304 8.63 -65.82 54.62
CA ARG A 304 7.52 -66.71 54.47
C ARG A 304 7.97 -68.19 54.34
N ASP A 305 9.15 -68.46 53.88
CA ASP A 305 9.69 -69.79 53.65
C ASP A 305 10.44 -70.34 54.85
N GLY A 306 10.41 -69.65 56.00
CA GLY A 306 11.16 -70.02 57.19
C GLY A 306 10.35 -70.38 58.43
N ASN A 307 9.11 -70.90 58.37
CA ASN A 307 8.52 -71.61 59.48
C ASN A 307 7.18 -72.34 59.15
N ASN A 308 7.14 -73.52 59.46
CA ASN A 308 6.22 -74.62 59.53
C ASN A 308 4.72 -74.34 59.68
N PRO A 309 3.87 -75.24 59.23
CA PRO A 309 2.46 -75.02 58.97
C PRO A 309 1.58 -75.30 60.17
N SER A 310 0.87 -74.33 60.61
CA SER A 310 -0.47 -74.50 61.20
C SER A 310 -1.19 -73.17 61.35
N ASP A 311 -2.37 -73.15 60.75
CA ASP A 311 -3.47 -72.21 61.01
C ASP A 311 -3.30 -70.72 60.91
N THR A 312 -3.82 -70.14 59.82
CA THR A 312 -5.04 -69.32 59.92
C THR A 312 -5.38 -68.67 58.58
N LYS A 313 -6.60 -68.83 58.16
CA LYS A 313 -7.23 -68.17 57.04
C LYS A 313 -7.28 -66.62 57.29
N GLY A 314 -6.65 -65.90 56.50
CA GLY A 314 -6.82 -64.42 56.45
C GLY A 314 -7.25 -63.98 55.06
N THR A 315 -8.50 -63.59 54.93
CA THR A 315 -9.08 -63.02 53.72
C THR A 315 -8.67 -61.52 53.62
N ILE A 316 -8.01 -61.14 52.56
CA ILE A 316 -7.74 -59.72 52.30
C ILE A 316 -8.71 -59.25 51.23
N TYR A 317 -9.55 -58.26 51.55
CA TYR A 317 -10.36 -57.48 50.58
C TYR A 317 -9.50 -56.42 49.95
N ALA A 318 -9.44 -56.42 48.63
CA ALA A 318 -8.91 -55.31 47.84
C ALA A 318 -10.06 -54.30 47.59
N THR A 319 -9.94 -53.10 48.10
CA THR A 319 -10.78 -51.96 47.72
C THR A 319 -10.07 -51.20 46.61
N LYS A 320 -10.85 -50.80 45.62
CA LYS A 320 -10.52 -50.04 44.37
C LYS A 320 -9.82 -48.75 44.63
#